data_ff75d6e7d9c506d6ba6e3cf71dc979fa
#
_entry.id   ff75d6e7d9c506d6ba6e3cf71dc979fa
#
_cell.length_a   1.000
_cell.length_b   1.000
_cell.length_c   1.000
_cell.angle_alpha   90.00
_cell.angle_beta   90.00
_cell.angle_gamma   90.00
#
_symmetry.space_group_name_H-M   'P 1'
#
loop_
_entity.id
_entity.type
_entity.pdbx_description
1 polymer ?
#
loop_
_entity_poly.entity_id
_entity_poly.type
_entity_poly.pdbx_seq_one_letter_code
_entity_poly.pdbx_strand_id
1 'polypeptide(L)'
;MVNLLYTVSTALGGRVAILEDMIVDRDARGRGLGSRLMTEAISTCETDGCLRITLLTDGDNTAAQQFYRRFGFERSPMVPLRRPLAGA
;
A
#
# COMPACT_ATOMS: atom_id res chain seq x y z
N MET A 1 -9.29 -6.42 4.37
CA MET A 1 -8.05 -7.08 4.81
C MET A 1 -6.86 -6.30 4.29
N VAL A 2 -5.88 -6.08 5.14
CA VAL A 2 -4.65 -5.34 4.79
C VAL A 2 -3.46 -6.25 5.04
N ASN A 3 -2.63 -6.43 4.02
CA ASN A 3 -1.37 -7.16 4.15
C ASN A 3 -0.23 -6.15 4.16
N LEU A 4 0.46 -6.06 5.28
CA LEU A 4 1.67 -5.26 5.41
C LEU A 4 2.89 -6.17 5.39
N LEU A 5 3.79 -5.90 4.47
CA LEU A 5 5.07 -6.59 4.38
C LEU A 5 6.19 -5.60 4.70
N TYR A 6 7.11 -6.03 5.54
CA TYR A 6 8.26 -5.20 5.91
C TYR A 6 9.51 -5.72 5.23
N THR A 7 10.34 -4.80 4.77
CA THR A 7 11.65 -5.12 4.24
C THR A 7 12.61 -3.98 4.57
N VAL A 8 13.89 -4.18 4.30
CA VAL A 8 14.91 -3.17 4.53
C VAL A 8 15.32 -2.58 3.19
N SER A 9 15.28 -1.25 3.09
CA SER A 9 15.76 -0.54 1.91
C SER A 9 17.21 -0.16 2.12
N THR A 10 18.09 -0.69 1.26
CA THR A 10 19.51 -0.30 1.30
C THR A 10 19.70 1.14 0.86
N ALA A 11 18.86 1.62 -0.06
CA ALA A 11 18.93 3.01 -0.54
C ALA A 11 18.53 4.01 0.56
N LEU A 12 17.52 3.68 1.38
CA LEU A 12 17.08 4.55 2.46
C LEU A 12 17.77 4.25 3.79
N GLY A 13 18.42 3.11 3.90
CA GLY A 13 19.13 2.71 5.12
C GLY A 13 18.22 2.30 6.26
N GLY A 14 17.03 1.80 5.99
CA GLY A 14 16.10 1.42 7.03
C GLY A 14 14.91 0.61 6.55
N ARG A 15 13.98 0.37 7.48
CA ARG A 15 12.80 -0.44 7.24
C ARG A 15 11.79 0.32 6.38
N VAL A 16 11.22 -0.37 5.41
CA VAL A 16 10.11 0.15 4.59
C VAL A 16 8.98 -0.87 4.63
N ALA A 17 7.77 -0.41 4.35
CA ALA A 17 6.60 -1.27 4.30
C ALA A 17 6.05 -1.33 2.87
N ILE A 18 5.49 -2.47 2.52
CA ILE A 18 4.76 -2.67 1.28
C ILE A 18 3.35 -3.07 1.65
N LEU A 19 2.39 -2.32 1.16
CA LEU A 19 0.97 -2.56 1.38
C LEU A 19 0.38 -3.18 0.12
N GLU A 20 -0.15 -4.39 0.24
CA GLU A 20 -0.75 -5.11 -0.86
C GLU A 20 -2.24 -5.37 -0.60
N ASP A 21 -3.01 -5.37 -1.69
CA ASP A 21 -4.39 -5.85 -1.72
C ASP A 21 -5.26 -5.36 -0.57
N MET A 22 -5.37 -4.04 -0.44
CA MET A 22 -6.33 -3.46 0.46
C MET A 22 -7.72 -3.65 -0.13
N ILE A 23 -8.34 -4.78 0.18
CA ILE A 23 -9.68 -5.08 -0.27
C ILE A 23 -10.66 -4.62 0.80
N VAL A 24 -11.49 -3.64 0.46
CA VAL A 24 -12.62 -3.24 1.28
C VAL A 24 -13.87 -3.70 0.56
N ASP A 25 -14.69 -4.48 1.26
CA ASP A 25 -15.95 -4.93 0.72
C ASP A 25 -16.77 -3.72 0.24
N ARG A 26 -17.44 -3.91 -0.90
CA ARG A 26 -18.25 -2.87 -1.52
C ARG A 26 -19.28 -2.30 -0.55
N ASP A 27 -19.91 -3.14 0.25
CA ASP A 27 -20.91 -2.74 1.22
C ASP A 27 -20.32 -1.95 2.39
N ALA A 28 -19.04 -2.17 2.68
CA ALA A 28 -18.36 -1.50 3.77
C ALA A 28 -17.77 -0.14 3.35
N ARG A 29 -17.63 0.13 2.05
CA ARG A 29 -17.02 1.36 1.55
C ARG A 29 -17.73 2.63 2.03
N GLY A 30 -19.05 2.60 2.07
CA GLY A 30 -19.85 3.73 2.54
C GLY A 30 -19.77 3.98 4.05
N ARG A 31 -19.12 3.09 4.79
CA ARG A 31 -18.96 3.20 6.25
C ARG A 31 -17.61 3.70 6.69
N GLY A 32 -16.76 4.09 5.75
CA GLY A 32 -15.43 4.61 6.05
C GLY A 32 -14.43 3.55 6.51
N LEU A 33 -14.71 2.26 6.31
CA LEU A 33 -13.80 1.19 6.73
C LEU A 33 -12.45 1.26 6.02
N GLY A 34 -12.45 1.59 4.73
CA GLY A 34 -11.20 1.74 3.98
C GLY A 34 -10.33 2.83 4.55
N SER A 35 -10.92 3.97 4.92
CA SER A 35 -10.18 5.08 5.53
C SER A 35 -9.62 4.70 6.89
N ARG A 36 -10.38 3.98 7.70
CA ARG A 36 -9.91 3.51 9.00
C ARG A 36 -8.77 2.53 8.87
N LEU A 37 -8.87 1.57 7.97
CA LEU A 37 -7.80 0.59 7.72
C LEU A 37 -6.53 1.28 7.24
N MET A 38 -6.66 2.25 6.35
CA MET A 38 -5.52 3.01 5.86
C MET A 38 -4.86 3.81 6.98
N THR A 39 -5.65 4.50 7.79
CA THR A 39 -5.14 5.26 8.92
C THR A 39 -4.40 4.37 9.91
N GLU A 40 -4.94 3.20 10.21
CA GLU A 40 -4.29 2.24 11.11
C GLU A 40 -2.99 1.70 10.51
N ALA A 41 -2.98 1.39 9.23
CA ALA A 41 -1.78 0.89 8.55
C ALA A 41 -0.66 1.93 8.58
N ILE A 42 -0.97 3.17 8.27
CA ILE A 42 0.00 4.27 8.31
C ILE A 42 0.53 4.47 9.73
N SER A 43 -0.36 4.49 10.71
CA SER A 43 0.01 4.67 12.12
C SER A 43 0.92 3.53 12.59
N THR A 44 0.61 2.29 12.22
CA THR A 44 1.45 1.14 12.56
C THR A 44 2.84 1.27 11.96
N CYS A 45 2.94 1.68 10.70
CA CYS A 45 4.24 1.87 10.04
C CYS A 45 5.04 2.99 10.69
N GLU A 46 4.40 4.08 11.06
CA GLU A 46 5.07 5.19 11.76
C GLU A 46 5.61 4.74 13.11
N THR A 47 4.81 3.99 13.86
CA THR A 47 5.21 3.45 15.17
C THR A 47 6.39 2.49 15.03
N ASP A 48 6.41 1.68 13.97
CA ASP A 48 7.48 0.73 13.70
C ASP A 48 8.72 1.37 13.08
N GLY A 49 8.72 2.68 12.89
CA GLY A 49 9.87 3.41 12.37
C GLY A 49 10.11 3.23 10.88
N CYS A 50 9.08 2.90 10.11
CA CYS A 50 9.21 2.77 8.66
C CYS A 50 9.48 4.13 8.01
N LEU A 51 10.39 4.13 7.04
CA LEU A 51 10.78 5.35 6.32
C LEU A 51 9.89 5.62 5.11
N ARG A 52 9.21 4.58 4.62
CA ARG A 52 8.37 4.69 3.42
C ARG A 52 7.34 3.57 3.41
N ILE A 53 6.18 3.87 2.86
CA ILE A 53 5.15 2.88 2.56
C ILE A 53 4.95 2.89 1.04
N THR A 54 5.12 1.73 0.41
CA THR A 54 4.82 1.55 -1.00
C THR A 54 3.52 0.78 -1.12
N LEU A 55 2.59 1.28 -1.90
CA LEU A 55 1.31 0.65 -2.13
C LEU A 55 1.23 0.19 -3.57
N LEU A 56 0.88 -1.08 -3.76
CA LEU A 56 0.71 -1.67 -5.08
C LEU A 56 -0.77 -1.76 -5.41
N THR A 57 -1.15 -1.19 -6.53
CA THR A 57 -2.52 -1.21 -7.04
C THR A 57 -2.49 -1.32 -8.56
N ASP A 58 -3.60 -1.73 -9.14
CA ASP A 58 -3.69 -1.82 -10.60
C ASP A 58 -3.62 -0.43 -11.24
N GLY A 59 -2.86 -0.34 -12.33
CA GLY A 59 -2.62 0.94 -13.00
C GLY A 59 -3.87 1.58 -13.60
N ASP A 60 -4.89 0.78 -13.90
CA ASP A 60 -6.16 1.25 -14.47
C ASP A 60 -7.24 1.50 -13.40
N ASN A 61 -6.95 1.24 -12.13
CA ASN A 61 -7.90 1.48 -11.05
C ASN A 61 -7.79 2.91 -10.55
N THR A 62 -8.36 3.85 -11.32
CA THR A 62 -8.27 5.28 -11.02
C THR A 62 -8.98 5.65 -9.73
N ALA A 63 -10.10 5.00 -9.42
CA ALA A 63 -10.84 5.27 -8.20
C ALA A 63 -10.01 4.93 -6.96
N ALA A 64 -9.33 3.79 -6.98
CA ALA A 64 -8.44 3.40 -5.89
C ALA A 64 -7.27 4.37 -5.75
N GLN A 65 -6.67 4.77 -6.87
CA GLN A 65 -5.57 5.72 -6.86
C GLN A 65 -5.97 7.07 -6.28
N GLN A 66 -7.16 7.57 -6.60
CA GLN A 66 -7.69 8.79 -6.02
C GLN A 66 -7.90 8.66 -4.50
N PHE A 67 -8.40 7.51 -4.07
CA PHE A 67 -8.57 7.22 -2.65
C PHE A 67 -7.22 7.28 -1.91
N TYR A 68 -6.19 6.62 -2.47
CA TYR A 68 -4.88 6.58 -1.85
C TYR A 68 -4.19 7.94 -1.81
N ARG A 69 -4.41 8.78 -2.83
CA ARG A 69 -3.88 10.14 -2.85
C ARG A 69 -4.34 10.98 -1.66
N ARG A 70 -5.55 10.75 -1.18
CA ARG A 70 -6.05 11.46 -0.01
C ARG A 70 -5.25 11.16 1.26
N PHE A 71 -4.50 10.06 1.26
CA PHE A 71 -3.63 9.68 2.37
C PHE A 71 -2.16 9.99 2.10
N GLY A 72 -1.87 10.78 1.09
CA GLY A 72 -0.50 11.19 0.79
C GLY A 72 0.27 10.29 -0.15
N PHE A 73 -0.36 9.26 -0.71
CA PHE A 73 0.30 8.39 -1.67
C PHE A 73 0.34 9.04 -3.04
N GLU A 74 1.52 9.06 -3.64
CA GLU A 74 1.75 9.60 -4.97
C GLU A 74 2.32 8.51 -5.88
N ARG A 75 2.10 8.66 -7.19
CA ARG A 75 2.65 7.71 -8.15
C ARG A 75 4.18 7.78 -8.14
N SER A 76 4.81 6.63 -7.93
CA SER A 76 6.25 6.52 -7.97
C SER A 76 6.76 6.44 -9.42
N PRO A 77 7.96 6.99 -9.73
CA PRO A 77 8.57 6.75 -11.04
C PRO A 77 9.11 5.33 -11.20
N MET A 78 9.15 4.55 -10.12
CA MET A 78 9.63 3.17 -10.17
C MET A 78 8.56 2.27 -10.77
N VAL A 79 8.99 1.34 -11.61
CA VAL A 79 8.09 0.41 -12.29
C VAL A 79 8.39 -1.00 -11.80
N PRO A 80 7.37 -1.75 -11.36
CA PRO A 80 7.58 -3.14 -10.97
C PRO A 80 7.85 -4.00 -12.20
N LEU A 81 8.89 -4.83 -12.12
CA LEU A 81 9.19 -5.82 -13.12
C LEU A 81 8.88 -7.19 -12.54
N ARG A 82 8.14 -8.00 -13.29
CA ARG A 82 7.68 -9.29 -12.80
C ARG A 82 8.06 -10.38 -13.78
N ARG A 83 8.64 -11.44 -13.25
CA ARG A 83 8.93 -12.64 -14.05
C ARG A 83 8.03 -13.77 -13.57
N PRO A 84 7.03 -14.18 -14.37
CA PRO A 84 6.25 -15.36 -14.03
C PRO A 84 7.13 -16.61 -14.01
N LEU A 85 6.92 -17.45 -13.01
CA LEU A 85 7.61 -18.71 -12.91
C LEU A 85 6.66 -19.85 -13.28
N ALA A 86 7.21 -20.99 -13.67
CA ALA A 86 6.40 -22.15 -14.06
C ALA A 86 5.45 -22.53 -12.90
N GLY A 87 4.17 -22.71 -13.20
CA GLY A 87 3.14 -23.05 -12.23
C GLY A 87 2.53 -21.86 -11.48
N ALA A 88 2.94 -20.66 -11.80
CA ALA A 88 2.41 -19.45 -11.16
C ALA A 88 1.37 -18.75 -12.01
#